data_08c2de7821ed4e8dfe5aa261c654ae7a
#
_entry.id   08c2de7821ed4e8dfe5aa261c654ae7a
#
_cell.length_a   1.000
_cell.length_b   1.000
_cell.length_c   1.000
_cell.angle_alpha   90.00
_cell.angle_beta   90.00
_cell.angle_gamma   90.00
#
_symmetry.space_group_name_H-M   'P 1'
#
loop_
_entity.id
_entity.type
_entity.pdbx_description
1 polymer ?
#
loop_
_entity_poly.entity_id
_entity_poly.type
_entity_poly.pdbx_seq_one_letter_code
_entity_poly.pdbx_strand_id
1 'polypeptide(L)'
;MSRGFTADDVSAQTGRTVLVTGANAGLGFEVSKVLAARGAHVILACRDAAKAEAAMDRIRADVSDAILSFQPLDLADLDQVKEAAAAVLAGPRIDVLVNNAGVMIPPRTLTKQGYELQFGVNHLGTFAFTGLVYRHVDDRIVVTGSIAHRNGEMDYSDLSASRSYHNWARYQMSKLANLLHMFELDRRLGAAGRATQAIGCHPGVATTELQRHLPLPLRYMTPLAAPFFNSAAQGAWPTLQAATGAHVQGGDYLGPQGLGEVSGRSGPARASRAARDPKLARELWERSVELTGVDPGL
;
A
#
# COMPACT_ATOMS: atom_id res chain seq x y z
N MET A 1 -26.29 -12.02 5.25
CA MET A 1 -24.88 -11.87 4.81
C MET A 1 -24.76 -10.51 4.15
N SER A 2 -23.90 -9.60 4.60
CA SER A 2 -23.71 -8.31 3.93
C SER A 2 -23.17 -8.55 2.53
N ARG A 3 -23.74 -7.86 1.56
CA ARG A 3 -23.25 -7.85 0.18
C ARG A 3 -21.86 -7.19 0.20
N GLY A 4 -20.78 -7.97 0.02
CA GLY A 4 -19.41 -7.44 0.10
C GLY A 4 -19.19 -6.20 -0.80
N PHE A 5 -18.17 -5.39 -0.49
CA PHE A 5 -17.89 -4.10 -1.12
C PHE A 5 -17.26 -4.24 -2.53
N THR A 6 -17.61 -3.34 -3.42
CA THR A 6 -17.08 -3.20 -4.80
C THR A 6 -16.79 -1.74 -5.12
N ALA A 7 -16.30 -1.43 -6.31
CA ALA A 7 -16.11 -0.06 -6.78
C ALA A 7 -17.42 0.74 -6.88
N ASP A 8 -18.56 0.06 -7.10
CA ASP A 8 -19.87 0.73 -7.19
C ASP A 8 -20.33 1.30 -5.84
N ASP A 9 -19.84 0.71 -4.75
CA ASP A 9 -20.18 1.11 -3.37
C ASP A 9 -19.34 2.33 -2.89
N VAL A 10 -18.40 2.82 -3.70
CA VAL A 10 -17.62 4.03 -3.38
C VAL A 10 -18.54 5.25 -3.47
N SER A 11 -18.75 5.93 -2.35
CA SER A 11 -19.52 7.18 -2.28
C SER A 11 -18.82 8.34 -3.00
N ALA A 12 -19.54 9.44 -3.24
CA ALA A 12 -18.94 10.67 -3.77
C ALA A 12 -17.76 11.12 -2.90
N GLN A 13 -16.67 11.51 -3.56
CA GLN A 13 -15.42 11.96 -2.94
C GLN A 13 -15.10 13.43 -3.29
N THR A 14 -16.09 14.17 -3.76
CA THR A 14 -15.95 15.59 -4.12
C THR A 14 -15.43 16.40 -2.93
N GLY A 15 -14.41 17.21 -3.16
CA GLY A 15 -13.76 18.03 -2.13
C GLY A 15 -12.72 17.28 -1.28
N ARG A 16 -12.52 15.97 -1.53
CA ARG A 16 -11.48 15.19 -0.83
C ARG A 16 -10.21 15.05 -1.67
N THR A 17 -9.08 15.11 -1.01
CA THR A 17 -7.76 14.89 -1.61
C THR A 17 -7.21 13.53 -1.16
N VAL A 18 -6.85 12.69 -2.13
CA VAL A 18 -6.31 11.34 -1.89
C VAL A 18 -4.93 11.21 -2.53
N LEU A 19 -3.91 10.89 -1.74
CA LEU A 19 -2.58 10.59 -2.24
C LEU A 19 -2.41 9.07 -2.35
N VAL A 20 -2.08 8.58 -3.55
CA VAL A 20 -1.90 7.15 -3.83
C VAL A 20 -0.46 6.89 -4.27
N THR A 21 0.29 6.08 -3.48
CA THR A 21 1.64 5.69 -3.88
C THR A 21 1.63 4.54 -4.88
N GLY A 22 2.53 4.57 -5.89
CA GLY A 22 2.55 3.57 -6.96
C GLY A 22 1.33 3.64 -7.88
N ALA A 23 0.77 4.83 -8.07
CA ALA A 23 -0.49 5.06 -8.79
C ALA A 23 -0.41 4.94 -10.32
N ASN A 24 0.78 4.80 -10.89
CA ASN A 24 0.98 4.78 -12.34
C ASN A 24 0.60 3.46 -13.02
N ALA A 25 0.37 2.38 -12.27
CA ALA A 25 0.06 1.07 -12.84
C ALA A 25 -0.69 0.15 -11.85
N GLY A 26 -1.26 -0.94 -12.36
CA GLY A 26 -1.85 -2.02 -11.56
C GLY A 26 -2.93 -1.53 -10.60
N LEU A 27 -2.85 -1.98 -9.34
CA LEU A 27 -3.85 -1.66 -8.30
C LEU A 27 -3.95 -0.17 -8.01
N GLY A 28 -2.79 0.52 -7.89
CA GLY A 28 -2.77 1.95 -7.61
C GLY A 28 -3.43 2.77 -8.70
N PHE A 29 -3.27 2.38 -9.97
CA PHE A 29 -3.96 3.00 -11.09
C PHE A 29 -5.47 2.81 -11.00
N GLU A 30 -5.95 1.59 -10.75
CA GLU A 30 -7.38 1.31 -10.63
C GLU A 30 -8.03 2.03 -9.44
N VAL A 31 -7.34 2.09 -8.30
CA VAL A 31 -7.78 2.89 -7.14
C VAL A 31 -7.89 4.36 -7.51
N SER A 32 -6.85 4.93 -8.15
CA SER A 32 -6.82 6.33 -8.56
C SER A 32 -7.94 6.67 -9.55
N LYS A 33 -8.17 5.79 -10.53
CA LYS A 33 -9.24 5.95 -11.53
C LYS A 33 -10.61 5.99 -10.88
N VAL A 34 -10.92 5.05 -9.98
CA VAL A 34 -12.22 5.00 -9.31
C VAL A 34 -12.42 6.22 -8.41
N LEU A 35 -11.41 6.62 -7.63
CA LEU A 35 -11.51 7.79 -6.77
C LEU A 35 -11.70 9.08 -7.57
N ALA A 36 -10.98 9.26 -8.69
CA ALA A 36 -11.16 10.38 -9.60
C ALA A 36 -12.58 10.39 -10.21
N ALA A 37 -13.09 9.23 -10.62
CA ALA A 37 -14.46 9.11 -11.15
C ALA A 37 -15.55 9.43 -10.09
N ARG A 38 -15.19 9.40 -8.80
CA ARG A 38 -16.06 9.81 -7.70
C ARG A 38 -15.83 11.25 -7.25
N GLY A 39 -15.02 12.02 -7.99
CA GLY A 39 -14.79 13.46 -7.79
C GLY A 39 -13.68 13.81 -6.81
N ALA A 40 -12.84 12.87 -6.41
CA ALA A 40 -11.67 13.16 -5.59
C ALA A 40 -10.59 13.91 -6.40
N HIS A 41 -9.85 14.81 -5.75
CA HIS A 41 -8.53 15.21 -6.21
C HIS A 41 -7.56 14.06 -5.89
N VAL A 42 -6.98 13.43 -6.91
CA VAL A 42 -6.04 12.31 -6.73
C VAL A 42 -4.62 12.74 -7.03
N ILE A 43 -3.74 12.61 -6.04
CA ILE A 43 -2.30 12.85 -6.19
C ILE A 43 -1.62 11.52 -6.49
N LEU A 44 -1.14 11.35 -7.72
CA LEU A 44 -0.41 10.16 -8.16
C LEU A 44 1.05 10.27 -7.69
N ALA A 45 1.40 9.54 -6.62
CA ALA A 45 2.77 9.54 -6.10
C ALA A 45 3.56 8.34 -6.64
N CYS A 46 4.53 8.59 -7.51
CA CYS A 46 5.40 7.56 -8.09
C CYS A 46 6.72 8.15 -8.60
N ARG A 47 7.70 7.27 -8.88
CA ARG A 47 9.07 7.70 -9.21
C ARG A 47 9.27 8.18 -10.65
N ASP A 48 8.44 7.74 -11.58
CA ASP A 48 8.61 7.95 -13.02
C ASP A 48 7.54 8.93 -13.52
N ALA A 49 7.95 10.16 -13.82
CA ALA A 49 7.06 11.23 -14.24
C ALA A 49 6.36 10.92 -15.59
N ALA A 50 7.05 10.31 -16.53
CA ALA A 50 6.46 9.97 -17.83
C ALA A 50 5.36 8.91 -17.70
N LYS A 51 5.57 7.92 -16.82
CA LYS A 51 4.53 6.92 -16.51
C LYS A 51 3.37 7.50 -15.71
N ALA A 52 3.64 8.47 -14.85
CA ALA A 52 2.59 9.17 -14.12
C ALA A 52 1.70 9.97 -15.08
N GLU A 53 2.29 10.74 -15.99
CA GLU A 53 1.54 11.52 -16.99
C GLU A 53 0.71 10.60 -17.89
N ALA A 54 1.31 9.52 -18.43
CA ALA A 54 0.57 8.55 -19.22
C ALA A 54 -0.60 7.90 -18.43
N ALA A 55 -0.44 7.69 -17.12
CA ALA A 55 -1.52 7.19 -16.28
C ALA A 55 -2.62 8.24 -16.07
N MET A 56 -2.25 9.50 -15.83
CA MET A 56 -3.21 10.61 -15.71
C MET A 56 -4.00 10.82 -17.02
N ASP A 57 -3.35 10.74 -18.17
CA ASP A 57 -4.02 10.86 -19.47
C ASP A 57 -5.03 9.72 -19.70
N ARG A 58 -4.67 8.49 -19.31
CA ARG A 58 -5.60 7.35 -19.36
C ARG A 58 -6.80 7.56 -18.42
N ILE A 59 -6.60 8.14 -17.22
CA ILE A 59 -7.72 8.45 -16.32
C ILE A 59 -8.59 9.56 -16.94
N ARG A 60 -8.01 10.62 -17.47
CA ARG A 60 -8.74 11.72 -18.12
C ARG A 60 -9.54 11.27 -19.34
N ALA A 61 -9.05 10.27 -20.07
CA ALA A 61 -9.78 9.69 -21.22
C ALA A 61 -11.12 9.06 -20.79
N ASP A 62 -11.16 8.47 -19.59
CA ASP A 62 -12.36 7.83 -19.04
C ASP A 62 -13.18 8.79 -18.13
N VAL A 63 -12.54 9.80 -17.54
CA VAL A 63 -13.08 10.74 -16.57
C VAL A 63 -12.60 12.15 -16.93
N SER A 64 -13.36 12.83 -17.80
CA SER A 64 -12.93 14.09 -18.45
C SER A 64 -12.72 15.26 -17.47
N ASP A 65 -13.39 15.24 -16.33
CA ASP A 65 -13.31 16.26 -15.25
C ASP A 65 -12.42 15.81 -14.08
N ALA A 66 -11.58 14.78 -14.26
CA ALA A 66 -10.69 14.26 -13.23
C ALA A 66 -9.68 15.31 -12.75
N ILE A 67 -9.67 15.57 -11.44
CA ILE A 67 -8.71 16.45 -10.78
C ILE A 67 -7.51 15.59 -10.35
N LEU A 68 -6.40 15.72 -11.07
CA LEU A 68 -5.21 14.89 -10.90
C LEU A 68 -3.96 15.74 -10.73
N SER A 69 -3.06 15.31 -9.86
CA SER A 69 -1.72 15.88 -9.66
C SER A 69 -0.68 14.78 -9.59
N PHE A 70 0.56 15.12 -9.91
CA PHE A 70 1.70 14.24 -9.80
C PHE A 70 2.60 14.65 -8.64
N GLN A 71 3.05 13.68 -7.83
CA GLN A 71 4.07 13.83 -6.79
C GLN A 71 5.23 12.88 -7.08
N PRO A 72 6.45 13.37 -7.39
CA PRO A 72 7.63 12.54 -7.45
C PRO A 72 7.89 11.84 -6.11
N LEU A 73 8.02 10.50 -6.11
CA LEU A 73 8.30 9.72 -4.91
C LEU A 73 9.00 8.41 -5.28
N ASP A 74 10.27 8.25 -4.90
CA ASP A 74 10.96 6.97 -4.92
C ASP A 74 11.18 6.44 -3.50
N LEU A 75 10.42 5.40 -3.14
CA LEU A 75 10.53 4.76 -1.82
C LEU A 75 11.84 3.95 -1.65
N ALA A 76 12.63 3.75 -2.70
CA ALA A 76 13.95 3.14 -2.62
C ALA A 76 15.07 4.13 -2.24
N ASP A 77 14.75 5.41 -2.07
CA ASP A 77 15.68 6.47 -1.69
C ASP A 77 15.08 7.32 -0.57
N LEU A 78 15.59 7.16 0.66
CA LEU A 78 15.07 7.88 1.83
C LEU A 78 15.29 9.41 1.74
N ASP A 79 16.25 9.90 0.95
CA ASP A 79 16.42 11.33 0.74
C ASP A 79 15.30 11.87 -0.15
N GLN A 80 14.96 11.16 -1.25
CA GLN A 80 13.81 11.50 -2.08
C GLN A 80 12.48 11.37 -1.32
N VAL A 81 12.37 10.42 -0.39
CA VAL A 81 11.21 10.32 0.51
C VAL A 81 11.05 11.59 1.35
N LYS A 82 12.14 12.15 1.91
CA LYS A 82 12.11 13.40 2.68
C LYS A 82 11.73 14.60 1.79
N GLU A 83 12.30 14.69 0.60
CA GLU A 83 11.96 15.74 -0.38
C GLU A 83 10.47 15.68 -0.78
N ALA A 84 9.97 14.49 -1.09
CA ALA A 84 8.57 14.28 -1.42
C ALA A 84 7.63 14.64 -0.25
N ALA A 85 8.01 14.26 0.97
CA ALA A 85 7.25 14.62 2.16
C ALA A 85 7.21 16.14 2.37
N ALA A 86 8.33 16.84 2.20
CA ALA A 86 8.38 18.30 2.29
C ALA A 86 7.46 18.97 1.24
N ALA A 87 7.44 18.47 0.00
CA ALA A 87 6.55 18.95 -1.04
C ALA A 87 5.06 18.73 -0.69
N VAL A 88 4.72 17.54 -0.17
CA VAL A 88 3.36 17.24 0.29
C VAL A 88 2.93 18.14 1.43
N LEU A 89 3.79 18.40 2.41
CA LEU A 89 3.51 19.27 3.56
C LEU A 89 3.33 20.75 3.16
N ALA A 90 3.93 21.18 2.05
CA ALA A 90 3.74 22.53 1.49
C ALA A 90 2.44 22.66 0.64
N GLY A 91 1.82 21.54 0.29
CA GLY A 91 0.59 21.47 -0.49
C GLY A 91 -0.69 21.46 0.35
N PRO A 92 -1.85 21.17 -0.29
CA PRO A 92 -3.10 21.02 0.43
C PRO A 92 -3.07 19.80 1.36
N ARG A 93 -3.85 19.85 2.42
CA ARG A 93 -4.04 18.68 3.30
C ARG A 93 -4.63 17.51 2.52
N ILE A 94 -4.30 16.32 2.96
CA ILE A 94 -4.78 15.07 2.38
C ILE A 94 -5.82 14.44 3.31
N ASP A 95 -6.95 14.02 2.76
CA ASP A 95 -7.94 13.25 3.51
C ASP A 95 -7.48 11.79 3.69
N VAL A 96 -6.95 11.19 2.62
CA VAL A 96 -6.54 9.78 2.63
C VAL A 96 -5.17 9.60 2.01
N LEU A 97 -4.26 8.96 2.75
CA LEU A 97 -3.00 8.43 2.24
C LEU A 97 -3.16 6.94 1.93
N VAL A 98 -2.94 6.54 0.67
CA VAL A 98 -2.95 5.14 0.24
C VAL A 98 -1.52 4.67 -0.02
N ASN A 99 -0.94 3.96 0.92
CA ASN A 99 0.35 3.27 0.80
C ASN A 99 0.15 1.97 0.00
N ASN A 100 0.12 2.10 -1.33
CA ASN A 100 -0.08 0.98 -2.25
C ASN A 100 1.22 0.52 -2.92
N ALA A 101 2.20 1.42 -3.09
CA ALA A 101 3.46 1.08 -3.74
C ALA A 101 4.14 -0.13 -3.12
N GLY A 102 4.71 -0.97 -3.97
CA GLY A 102 5.48 -2.12 -3.53
C GLY A 102 6.08 -2.90 -4.69
N VAL A 103 7.13 -3.63 -4.39
CA VAL A 103 7.80 -4.54 -5.33
C VAL A 103 7.66 -5.98 -4.84
N MET A 104 7.61 -6.94 -5.78
CA MET A 104 7.45 -8.36 -5.48
C MET A 104 8.45 -9.18 -6.28
N ILE A 105 9.23 -9.98 -5.56
CA ILE A 105 10.13 -11.02 -6.10
C ILE A 105 11.13 -10.50 -7.16
N PRO A 106 11.71 -9.29 -7.03
CA PRO A 106 12.76 -8.87 -7.95
C PRO A 106 14.03 -9.70 -7.73
N PRO A 107 14.99 -9.70 -8.68
CA PRO A 107 16.36 -10.09 -8.39
C PRO A 107 16.90 -9.30 -7.18
N ARG A 108 17.89 -9.87 -6.47
CA ARG A 108 18.51 -9.15 -5.35
C ARG A 108 19.01 -7.79 -5.80
N THR A 109 18.43 -6.76 -5.25
CA THR A 109 18.75 -5.35 -5.51
C THR A 109 18.72 -4.62 -4.17
N LEU A 110 19.53 -3.59 -4.01
CA LEU A 110 19.56 -2.76 -2.81
C LEU A 110 18.93 -1.40 -3.08
N THR A 111 18.35 -0.82 -2.04
CA THR A 111 18.00 0.60 -2.00
C THR A 111 19.26 1.47 -1.95
N LYS A 112 19.13 2.77 -2.09
CA LYS A 112 20.25 3.72 -1.97
C LYS A 112 20.95 3.61 -0.61
N GLN A 113 20.22 3.31 0.46
CA GLN A 113 20.75 3.16 1.80
C GLN A 113 21.26 1.73 2.10
N GLY A 114 21.27 0.82 1.11
CA GLY A 114 21.86 -0.51 1.24
C GLY A 114 20.94 -1.59 1.80
N TYR A 115 19.63 -1.34 1.93
CA TYR A 115 18.64 -2.34 2.33
C TYR A 115 18.16 -3.18 1.15
N GLU A 116 17.79 -4.45 1.40
CA GLU A 116 17.14 -5.27 0.39
C GLU A 116 15.87 -4.59 -0.13
N LEU A 117 15.69 -4.60 -1.44
CA LEU A 117 14.74 -3.73 -2.13
C LEU A 117 13.29 -3.91 -1.66
N GLN A 118 12.84 -5.16 -1.39
CA GLN A 118 11.46 -5.39 -0.99
C GLN A 118 11.19 -4.85 0.43
N PHE A 119 12.10 -5.10 1.38
CA PHE A 119 11.96 -4.55 2.71
C PHE A 119 12.14 -3.02 2.69
N GLY A 120 13.11 -2.53 1.92
CA GLY A 120 13.39 -1.11 1.79
C GLY A 120 12.22 -0.31 1.21
N VAL A 121 11.65 -0.75 0.09
CA VAL A 121 10.54 -0.06 -0.60
C VAL A 121 9.21 -0.30 0.11
N ASN A 122 8.86 -1.59 0.33
CA ASN A 122 7.52 -1.94 0.80
C ASN A 122 7.29 -1.49 2.24
N HIS A 123 8.36 -1.46 3.06
CA HIS A 123 8.26 -1.10 4.46
C HIS A 123 9.02 0.18 4.83
N LEU A 124 10.37 0.24 4.73
CA LEU A 124 11.13 1.36 5.27
C LEU A 124 10.79 2.69 4.60
N GLY A 125 10.74 2.75 3.27
CA GLY A 125 10.33 3.94 2.54
C GLY A 125 8.88 4.34 2.85
N THR A 126 7.98 3.36 2.92
CA THR A 126 6.57 3.57 3.30
C THR A 126 6.45 4.08 4.74
N PHE A 127 7.19 3.50 5.69
CA PHE A 127 7.25 3.96 7.08
C PHE A 127 7.74 5.40 7.17
N ALA A 128 8.87 5.70 6.52
CA ALA A 128 9.46 7.03 6.54
C ALA A 128 8.52 8.08 5.93
N PHE A 129 7.96 7.80 4.74
CA PHE A 129 7.01 8.71 4.11
C PHE A 129 5.78 8.95 4.98
N THR A 130 5.16 7.88 5.48
CA THR A 130 4.01 7.97 6.37
C THR A 130 4.33 8.75 7.63
N GLY A 131 5.46 8.46 8.28
CA GLY A 131 5.90 9.13 9.50
C GLY A 131 6.14 10.63 9.34
N LEU A 132 6.59 11.06 8.16
CA LEU A 132 6.79 12.47 7.84
C LEU A 132 5.49 13.22 7.55
N VAL A 133 4.50 12.55 6.89
CA VAL A 133 3.29 13.24 6.42
C VAL A 133 2.03 12.95 7.23
N TYR A 134 2.01 12.02 8.19
CA TYR A 134 0.77 11.60 8.87
C TYR A 134 0.00 12.75 9.52
N ARG A 135 0.71 13.78 10.03
CA ARG A 135 0.07 14.97 10.62
C ARG A 135 -0.67 15.83 9.60
N HIS A 136 -0.41 15.60 8.31
CA HIS A 136 -1.04 16.26 7.17
C HIS A 136 -2.18 15.43 6.58
N VAL A 137 -2.47 14.25 7.17
CA VAL A 137 -3.55 13.34 6.78
C VAL A 137 -4.69 13.46 7.78
N ASP A 138 -5.90 13.77 7.30
CA ASP A 138 -7.02 14.10 8.18
C ASP A 138 -7.89 12.90 8.57
N ASP A 139 -8.11 11.94 7.64
CA ASP A 139 -9.08 10.84 7.86
C ASP A 139 -8.36 9.48 7.96
N ARG A 140 -7.69 9.01 6.90
CA ARG A 140 -7.21 7.62 6.84
C ARG A 140 -5.82 7.47 6.25
N ILE A 141 -5.10 6.48 6.77
CA ILE A 141 -3.85 5.95 6.21
C ILE A 141 -4.08 4.48 5.88
N VAL A 142 -4.17 4.17 4.59
CA VAL A 142 -4.39 2.80 4.10
C VAL A 142 -3.04 2.15 3.80
N VAL A 143 -2.81 0.94 4.32
CA VAL A 143 -1.56 0.19 4.10
C VAL A 143 -1.84 -1.11 3.37
N THR A 144 -1.21 -1.28 2.21
CA THR A 144 -1.38 -2.49 1.38
C THR A 144 -0.48 -3.62 1.86
N GLY A 145 -1.13 -4.61 2.49
CA GLY A 145 -0.55 -5.89 2.86
C GLY A 145 -0.59 -6.92 1.71
N SER A 146 -0.60 -8.20 2.10
CA SER A 146 -0.77 -9.36 1.22
C SER A 146 -1.12 -10.59 2.05
N ILE A 147 -1.79 -11.59 1.49
CA ILE A 147 -1.93 -12.92 2.12
C ILE A 147 -0.57 -13.56 2.40
N ALA A 148 0.48 -13.16 1.70
CA ALA A 148 1.85 -13.62 1.90
C ALA A 148 2.40 -13.31 3.31
N HIS A 149 1.88 -12.30 4.01
CA HIS A 149 2.28 -11.99 5.39
C HIS A 149 2.09 -13.14 6.37
N ARG A 150 1.19 -14.09 6.06
CA ARG A 150 0.84 -15.21 6.96
C ARG A 150 2.01 -16.13 7.25
N ASN A 151 2.97 -16.24 6.31
CA ASN A 151 4.17 -17.03 6.43
C ASN A 151 5.43 -16.15 6.53
N GLY A 152 5.27 -14.86 6.79
CA GLY A 152 6.38 -13.93 6.98
C GLY A 152 6.99 -14.10 8.37
N GLU A 153 8.31 -13.94 8.44
CA GLU A 153 9.08 -13.87 9.68
C GLU A 153 9.97 -12.63 9.64
N MET A 154 10.14 -11.96 10.78
CA MET A 154 11.01 -10.79 10.88
C MET A 154 12.45 -11.25 11.13
N ASP A 155 13.36 -10.88 10.23
CA ASP A 155 14.80 -11.13 10.36
C ASP A 155 15.57 -9.81 10.16
N TYR A 156 16.02 -9.23 11.25
CA TYR A 156 16.82 -8.01 11.25
C TYR A 156 18.33 -8.26 11.12
N SER A 157 18.77 -9.53 11.11
CA SER A 157 20.18 -9.88 11.13
C SER A 157 20.91 -9.71 9.80
N ASP A 158 20.16 -9.61 8.69
CA ASP A 158 20.71 -9.44 7.33
C ASP A 158 19.77 -8.62 6.43
N LEU A 159 19.61 -7.33 6.79
CA LEU A 159 18.71 -6.43 6.07
C LEU A 159 19.14 -6.10 4.63
N SER A 160 20.40 -6.35 4.28
CA SER A 160 20.90 -6.23 2.90
C SER A 160 20.74 -7.51 2.08
N ALA A 161 20.33 -8.61 2.73
CA ALA A 161 20.32 -9.97 2.16
C ALA A 161 21.69 -10.37 1.54
N SER A 162 22.78 -10.01 2.23
CA SER A 162 24.15 -10.26 1.76
C SER A 162 24.59 -11.71 1.96
N ARG A 163 24.08 -12.37 3.02
CA ARG A 163 24.39 -13.77 3.33
C ARG A 163 23.56 -14.74 2.52
N SER A 164 22.27 -14.44 2.31
CA SER A 164 21.37 -15.25 1.50
C SER A 164 20.20 -14.42 0.99
N TYR A 165 19.72 -14.73 -0.20
CA TYR A 165 18.57 -14.09 -0.80
C TYR A 165 17.52 -15.08 -1.28
N HIS A 166 16.42 -15.14 -0.54
CA HIS A 166 15.22 -15.86 -0.93
C HIS A 166 14.11 -14.84 -1.19
N ASN A 167 13.91 -14.51 -2.45
CA ASN A 167 13.02 -13.42 -2.88
C ASN A 167 11.59 -13.54 -2.32
N TRP A 168 11.05 -14.77 -2.26
CA TRP A 168 9.72 -15.00 -1.68
C TRP A 168 9.69 -14.75 -0.16
N ALA A 169 10.68 -15.23 0.58
CA ALA A 169 10.77 -15.00 2.03
C ALA A 169 10.93 -13.49 2.35
N ARG A 170 11.73 -12.76 1.56
CA ARG A 170 11.85 -11.30 1.70
C ARG A 170 10.54 -10.56 1.40
N TYR A 171 9.78 -11.03 0.39
CA TYR A 171 8.45 -10.49 0.14
C TYR A 171 7.51 -10.75 1.32
N GLN A 172 7.45 -11.98 1.84
CA GLN A 172 6.63 -12.34 2.99
C GLN A 172 6.98 -11.48 4.23
N MET A 173 8.28 -11.32 4.53
CA MET A 173 8.78 -10.45 5.58
C MET A 173 8.31 -9.00 5.39
N SER A 174 8.46 -8.43 4.19
CA SER A 174 8.04 -7.05 3.90
C SER A 174 6.54 -6.84 4.10
N LYS A 175 5.72 -7.85 3.76
CA LYS A 175 4.25 -7.78 3.90
C LYS A 175 3.79 -8.02 5.33
N LEU A 176 4.52 -8.82 6.12
CA LEU A 176 4.33 -8.89 7.57
C LEU A 176 4.67 -7.54 8.21
N ALA A 177 5.79 -6.93 7.84
CA ALA A 177 6.20 -5.62 8.34
C ALA A 177 5.14 -4.55 8.06
N ASN A 178 4.52 -4.56 6.87
CA ASN A 178 3.44 -3.62 6.54
C ASN A 178 2.24 -3.75 7.49
N LEU A 179 1.82 -4.96 7.85
CA LEU A 179 0.68 -5.14 8.77
C LEU A 179 1.06 -4.83 10.22
N LEU A 180 2.26 -5.20 10.66
CA LEU A 180 2.77 -4.81 11.98
C LEU A 180 2.81 -3.29 12.11
N HIS A 181 3.34 -2.59 11.08
CA HIS A 181 3.36 -1.13 11.01
C HIS A 181 1.95 -0.55 11.07
N MET A 182 1.01 -1.07 10.29
CA MET A 182 -0.36 -0.57 10.25
C MET A 182 -1.04 -0.68 11.62
N PHE A 183 -0.98 -1.84 12.28
CA PHE A 183 -1.59 -2.03 13.60
C PHE A 183 -0.93 -1.15 14.67
N GLU A 184 0.39 -1.02 14.65
CA GLU A 184 1.11 -0.18 15.61
C GLU A 184 0.85 1.31 15.34
N LEU A 185 0.78 1.73 14.07
CA LEU A 185 0.43 3.10 13.70
C LEU A 185 -0.97 3.46 14.22
N ASP A 186 -1.96 2.62 13.98
CA ASP A 186 -3.33 2.87 14.47
C ASP A 186 -3.38 2.97 16.00
N ARG A 187 -2.72 2.06 16.71
CA ARG A 187 -2.62 2.09 18.17
C ARG A 187 -1.98 3.38 18.67
N ARG A 188 -0.91 3.87 18.02
CA ARG A 188 -0.20 5.09 18.39
C ARG A 188 -1.00 6.35 18.07
N LEU A 189 -1.66 6.38 16.91
CA LEU A 189 -2.56 7.47 16.54
C LEU A 189 -3.70 7.61 17.58
N GLY A 190 -4.34 6.49 17.94
CA GLY A 190 -5.38 6.49 18.97
C GLY A 190 -4.86 6.95 20.34
N ALA A 191 -3.69 6.47 20.78
CA ALA A 191 -3.06 6.90 22.04
C ALA A 191 -2.69 8.40 22.04
N ALA A 192 -2.35 8.96 20.88
CA ALA A 192 -2.08 10.38 20.70
C ALA A 192 -3.34 11.25 20.50
N GLY A 193 -4.54 10.65 20.61
CA GLY A 193 -5.81 11.36 20.42
C GLY A 193 -6.05 11.87 18.99
N ARG A 194 -5.43 11.25 17.98
CA ARG A 194 -5.60 11.64 16.59
C ARG A 194 -6.91 11.03 16.03
N ALA A 195 -7.62 11.82 15.23
CA ALA A 195 -8.79 11.33 14.50
C ALA A 195 -8.42 10.43 13.31
N THR A 196 -7.22 10.60 12.76
CA THR A 196 -6.69 9.81 11.65
C THR A 196 -6.57 8.34 12.05
N GLN A 197 -7.05 7.43 11.19
CA GLN A 197 -7.06 5.99 11.42
C GLN A 197 -6.13 5.26 10.44
N ALA A 198 -5.45 4.20 10.90
CA ALA A 198 -4.69 3.33 10.00
C ALA A 198 -5.47 2.05 9.71
N ILE A 199 -5.62 1.71 8.42
CA ILE A 199 -6.42 0.58 7.93
C ILE A 199 -5.57 -0.26 6.99
N GLY A 200 -5.60 -1.58 7.18
CA GLY A 200 -4.92 -2.52 6.31
C GLY A 200 -5.84 -3.08 5.22
N CYS A 201 -5.25 -3.41 4.08
CA CYS A 201 -5.97 -4.14 3.04
C CYS A 201 -5.04 -5.09 2.28
N HIS A 202 -5.60 -6.08 1.57
CA HIS A 202 -4.88 -6.86 0.58
C HIS A 202 -5.75 -7.18 -0.64
N PRO A 203 -5.16 -7.26 -1.83
CA PRO A 203 -5.90 -7.44 -3.09
C PRO A 203 -6.33 -8.88 -3.38
N GLY A 204 -5.99 -9.83 -2.50
CA GLY A 204 -6.01 -11.25 -2.85
C GLY A 204 -4.88 -11.61 -3.81
N VAL A 205 -5.16 -12.50 -4.75
CA VAL A 205 -4.29 -12.79 -5.89
C VAL A 205 -4.84 -12.06 -7.10
N ALA A 206 -4.23 -10.92 -7.44
CA ALA A 206 -4.63 -10.11 -8.57
C ALA A 206 -3.65 -10.28 -9.74
N THR A 207 -4.18 -10.33 -10.96
CA THR A 207 -3.38 -10.30 -12.19
C THR A 207 -2.88 -8.88 -12.42
N THR A 208 -1.71 -8.58 -11.91
CA THR A 208 -1.07 -7.27 -12.05
C THR A 208 0.31 -7.40 -12.69
N GLU A 209 0.95 -6.29 -13.02
CA GLU A 209 2.34 -6.24 -13.48
C GLU A 209 3.35 -6.88 -12.50
N LEU A 210 2.95 -7.10 -11.23
CA LEU A 210 3.74 -7.83 -10.25
C LEU A 210 4.07 -9.27 -10.68
N GLN A 211 3.30 -9.85 -11.62
CA GLN A 211 3.55 -11.19 -12.16
C GLN A 211 4.69 -11.24 -13.18
N ARG A 212 5.29 -10.10 -13.55
CA ARG A 212 6.40 -10.03 -14.53
C ARG A 212 7.61 -10.88 -14.15
N HIS A 213 7.83 -11.12 -12.86
CA HIS A 213 8.97 -11.88 -12.35
C HIS A 213 8.66 -13.35 -12.05
N LEU A 214 7.45 -13.84 -12.42
CA LEU A 214 7.13 -15.27 -12.27
C LEU A 214 7.91 -16.11 -13.27
N PRO A 215 8.36 -17.33 -12.86
CA PRO A 215 8.99 -18.29 -13.78
C PRO A 215 8.11 -18.59 -14.99
N LEU A 216 8.72 -18.75 -16.17
CA LEU A 216 8.06 -18.98 -17.45
C LEU A 216 6.92 -20.01 -17.42
N PRO A 217 7.06 -21.22 -16.82
CA PRO A 217 5.96 -22.18 -16.79
C PRO A 217 4.72 -21.68 -16.03
N LEU A 218 4.92 -20.95 -14.94
CA LEU A 218 3.80 -20.37 -14.17
C LEU A 218 3.09 -19.25 -14.94
N ARG A 219 3.83 -18.51 -15.77
CA ARG A 219 3.29 -17.44 -16.61
C ARG A 219 2.38 -17.95 -17.73
N TYR A 220 2.65 -19.15 -18.25
CA TYR A 220 1.78 -19.79 -19.26
C TYR A 220 0.52 -20.44 -18.66
N MET A 221 0.53 -20.76 -17.36
CA MET A 221 -0.64 -21.29 -16.67
C MET A 221 -1.62 -20.20 -16.21
N THR A 222 -1.18 -18.93 -16.14
CA THR A 222 -2.00 -17.81 -15.69
C THR A 222 -3.29 -17.59 -16.50
N PRO A 223 -3.34 -17.77 -17.85
CA PRO A 223 -4.60 -17.61 -18.60
C PRO A 223 -5.69 -18.62 -18.24
N LEU A 224 -5.31 -19.86 -17.93
CA LEU A 224 -6.25 -20.91 -17.51
C LEU A 224 -6.74 -20.72 -16.06
N ALA A 225 -5.91 -20.11 -15.20
CA ALA A 225 -6.24 -19.81 -13.80
C ALA A 225 -6.88 -18.41 -13.63
N ALA A 226 -6.82 -17.54 -14.63
CA ALA A 226 -7.33 -16.17 -14.59
C ALA A 226 -8.78 -16.04 -14.08
N PRO A 227 -9.74 -16.95 -14.39
CA PRO A 227 -11.10 -16.86 -13.86
C PRO A 227 -11.21 -17.01 -12.34
N PHE A 228 -10.17 -17.57 -11.70
CA PHE A 228 -10.14 -17.79 -10.25
C PHE A 228 -9.44 -16.66 -9.48
N PHE A 229 -8.83 -15.70 -10.17
CA PHE A 229 -8.11 -14.58 -9.60
C PHE A 229 -8.85 -13.27 -9.85
N ASN A 230 -8.59 -12.27 -9.02
CA ASN A 230 -9.09 -10.93 -9.25
C ASN A 230 -8.39 -10.29 -10.46
N SER A 231 -9.15 -9.56 -11.28
CA SER A 231 -8.56 -8.54 -12.16
C SER A 231 -7.92 -7.43 -11.31
N ALA A 232 -7.08 -6.57 -11.91
CA ALA A 232 -6.53 -5.41 -11.20
C ALA A 232 -7.65 -4.52 -10.62
N ALA A 233 -8.74 -4.31 -11.37
CA ALA A 233 -9.90 -3.55 -10.92
C ALA A 233 -10.59 -4.19 -9.70
N GLN A 234 -10.78 -5.52 -9.70
CA GLN A 234 -11.35 -6.23 -8.56
C GLN A 234 -10.38 -6.26 -7.37
N GLY A 235 -9.08 -6.40 -7.61
CA GLY A 235 -8.04 -6.33 -6.58
C GLY A 235 -7.95 -4.96 -5.90
N ALA A 236 -8.44 -3.90 -6.53
CA ALA A 236 -8.51 -2.56 -5.95
C ALA A 236 -9.66 -2.40 -4.92
N TRP A 237 -10.68 -3.26 -4.92
CA TRP A 237 -11.85 -3.11 -4.05
C TRP A 237 -11.51 -3.05 -2.55
N PRO A 238 -10.62 -3.89 -1.99
CA PRO A 238 -10.26 -3.78 -0.59
C PRO A 238 -9.58 -2.44 -0.23
N THR A 239 -8.75 -1.92 -1.12
CA THR A 239 -8.13 -0.59 -0.94
C THR A 239 -9.17 0.52 -1.00
N LEU A 240 -10.12 0.45 -1.94
CA LEU A 240 -11.23 1.39 -2.05
C LEU A 240 -12.13 1.34 -0.80
N GLN A 241 -12.45 0.13 -0.30
CA GLN A 241 -13.21 -0.02 0.94
C GLN A 241 -12.45 0.57 2.13
N ALA A 242 -11.15 0.33 2.25
CA ALA A 242 -10.32 0.90 3.31
C ALA A 242 -10.31 2.43 3.24
N ALA A 243 -10.22 3.00 2.03
CA ALA A 243 -10.15 4.44 1.81
C ALA A 243 -11.49 5.16 2.00
N THR A 244 -12.64 4.52 1.71
CA THR A 244 -13.93 5.22 1.58
C THR A 244 -15.10 4.57 2.33
N GLY A 245 -14.94 3.35 2.84
CA GLY A 245 -16.03 2.59 3.48
C GLY A 245 -16.53 3.27 4.76
N ALA A 246 -17.84 3.53 4.87
CA ALA A 246 -18.43 4.27 6.00
C ALA A 246 -18.34 3.54 7.34
N HIS A 247 -18.23 2.21 7.34
CA HIS A 247 -18.19 1.38 8.56
C HIS A 247 -16.80 0.82 8.87
N VAL A 248 -15.77 1.27 8.11
CA VAL A 248 -14.38 0.85 8.33
C VAL A 248 -13.79 1.68 9.47
N GLN A 249 -13.10 1.00 10.38
CA GLN A 249 -12.49 1.60 11.55
C GLN A 249 -10.98 1.36 11.59
N GLY A 250 -10.28 2.14 12.38
CA GLY A 250 -8.86 1.95 12.65
C GLY A 250 -8.56 0.53 13.14
N GLY A 251 -7.47 -0.06 12.66
CA GLY A 251 -7.09 -1.43 12.94
C GLY A 251 -7.85 -2.50 12.13
N ASP A 252 -8.81 -2.13 11.26
CA ASP A 252 -9.42 -3.08 10.34
C ASP A 252 -8.41 -3.58 9.31
N TYR A 253 -8.60 -4.85 8.91
CA TYR A 253 -7.89 -5.47 7.80
C TYR A 253 -8.89 -6.03 6.80
N LEU A 254 -8.81 -5.60 5.56
CA LEU A 254 -9.80 -5.87 4.51
C LEU A 254 -9.20 -6.68 3.37
N GLY A 255 -10.01 -7.54 2.78
CA GLY A 255 -9.59 -8.38 1.65
C GLY A 255 -10.75 -9.05 0.96
N PRO A 256 -10.49 -9.80 -0.13
CA PRO A 256 -11.52 -10.55 -0.83
C PRO A 256 -12.15 -11.63 0.05
N GLN A 257 -13.45 -11.86 -0.13
CA GLN A 257 -14.25 -12.78 0.68
C GLN A 257 -14.40 -14.18 0.06
N GLY A 258 -13.79 -14.45 -1.08
CA GLY A 258 -13.78 -15.78 -1.68
C GLY A 258 -12.88 -16.76 -0.96
N LEU A 259 -12.83 -18.00 -1.45
CA LEU A 259 -12.07 -19.08 -0.82
C LEU A 259 -10.60 -18.71 -0.63
N GLY A 260 -10.11 -18.84 0.60
CA GLY A 260 -8.74 -18.49 0.95
C GLY A 260 -8.40 -17.01 0.83
N GLU A 261 -9.39 -16.14 0.68
CA GLU A 261 -9.23 -14.69 0.43
C GLU A 261 -8.46 -14.39 -0.87
N VAL A 262 -8.56 -15.30 -1.85
CA VAL A 262 -7.86 -15.19 -3.14
C VAL A 262 -8.56 -14.21 -4.06
N SER A 263 -9.89 -14.25 -4.13
CA SER A 263 -10.70 -13.41 -5.02
C SER A 263 -12.08 -13.11 -4.43
N GLY A 264 -12.86 -12.25 -5.10
CA GLY A 264 -14.22 -11.91 -4.72
C GLY A 264 -14.38 -10.48 -4.20
N ARG A 265 -15.58 -10.16 -3.70
CA ARG A 265 -15.92 -8.85 -3.13
C ARG A 265 -15.12 -8.60 -1.86
N SER A 266 -14.89 -7.32 -1.53
CA SER A 266 -14.13 -6.95 -0.34
C SER A 266 -14.97 -7.01 0.93
N GLY A 267 -14.31 -7.34 2.04
CA GLY A 267 -14.85 -7.38 3.39
C GLY A 267 -13.74 -7.64 4.42
N PRO A 268 -14.08 -7.96 5.69
CA PRO A 268 -13.10 -8.24 6.74
C PRO A 268 -12.18 -9.43 6.39
N ALA A 269 -10.87 -9.25 6.53
CA ALA A 269 -9.85 -10.27 6.24
C ALA A 269 -9.14 -10.74 7.54
N ARG A 270 -8.42 -11.86 7.43
CA ARG A 270 -7.71 -12.46 8.55
C ARG A 270 -6.23 -12.10 8.56
N ALA A 271 -5.81 -11.31 9.53
CA ALA A 271 -4.39 -11.12 9.83
C ALA A 271 -3.84 -12.32 10.63
N SER A 272 -2.58 -12.68 10.38
CA SER A 272 -1.90 -13.74 11.13
C SER A 272 -1.70 -13.33 12.60
N ARG A 273 -1.43 -14.32 13.47
CA ARG A 273 -1.10 -14.05 14.87
C ARG A 273 0.15 -13.18 14.99
N ALA A 274 1.19 -13.46 14.17
CA ALA A 274 2.41 -12.65 14.13
C ALA A 274 2.13 -11.18 13.76
N ALA A 275 1.27 -10.91 12.77
CA ALA A 275 0.91 -9.55 12.37
C ALA A 275 0.18 -8.76 13.46
N ARG A 276 -0.48 -9.45 14.40
CA ARG A 276 -1.18 -8.85 15.55
C ARG A 276 -0.37 -8.85 16.84
N ASP A 277 0.90 -9.30 16.81
CA ASP A 277 1.77 -9.31 17.99
C ASP A 277 2.26 -7.89 18.32
N PRO A 278 1.83 -7.30 19.46
CA PRO A 278 2.19 -5.93 19.81
C PRO A 278 3.66 -5.77 20.23
N LYS A 279 4.33 -6.87 20.62
CA LYS A 279 5.77 -6.81 20.92
C LYS A 279 6.55 -6.71 19.62
N LEU A 280 6.24 -7.58 18.67
CA LEU A 280 6.89 -7.58 17.36
C LEU A 280 6.62 -6.25 16.60
N ALA A 281 5.41 -5.70 16.75
CA ALA A 281 5.05 -4.42 16.16
C ALA A 281 5.85 -3.25 16.74
N ARG A 282 6.03 -3.19 18.07
CA ARG A 282 6.88 -2.19 18.71
C ARG A 282 8.34 -2.33 18.34
N GLU A 283 8.88 -3.55 18.35
CA GLU A 283 10.25 -3.81 17.92
C GLU A 283 10.49 -3.34 16.48
N LEU A 284 9.58 -3.68 15.54
CA LEU A 284 9.65 -3.21 14.17
C LEU A 284 9.62 -1.68 14.09
N TRP A 285 8.74 -1.02 14.86
CA TRP A 285 8.65 0.43 14.89
C TRP A 285 9.97 1.08 15.31
N GLU A 286 10.54 0.64 16.42
CA GLU A 286 11.82 1.15 16.95
C GLU A 286 12.96 0.94 15.96
N ARG A 287 13.03 -0.26 15.35
CA ARG A 287 13.99 -0.55 14.28
C ARG A 287 13.77 0.33 13.05
N SER A 288 12.53 0.57 12.67
CA SER A 288 12.23 1.43 11.52
C SER A 288 12.63 2.87 11.76
N VAL A 289 12.45 3.40 12.97
CA VAL A 289 12.95 4.73 13.36
C VAL A 289 14.50 4.77 13.25
N GLU A 290 15.18 3.76 13.80
CA GLU A 290 16.65 3.67 13.74
C GLU A 290 17.16 3.61 12.29
N LEU A 291 16.56 2.74 11.45
CA LEU A 291 17.01 2.48 10.08
C LEU A 291 16.69 3.64 9.11
N THR A 292 15.62 4.36 9.34
CA THR A 292 15.19 5.45 8.44
C THR A 292 15.64 6.83 8.94
N GLY A 293 15.97 6.95 10.22
CA GLY A 293 16.21 8.24 10.88
C GLY A 293 14.96 9.12 10.96
N VAL A 294 13.76 8.52 10.82
CA VAL A 294 12.47 9.22 10.90
C VAL A 294 11.73 8.75 12.14
N ASP A 295 11.60 9.63 13.13
CA ASP A 295 10.73 9.43 14.28
C ASP A 295 9.42 10.20 14.06
N PRO A 296 8.28 9.52 13.93
CA PRO A 296 6.98 10.19 13.80
C PRO A 296 6.58 10.99 15.07
N GLY A 297 7.15 10.68 16.21
CA GLY A 297 6.77 11.29 17.50
C GLY A 297 5.36 10.86 17.96
N LEU A 298 5.04 9.57 17.77
CA LEU A 298 3.79 8.91 18.18
C LEU A 298 4.04 7.91 19.33
#